data_2bbe8d658146f5880eacb99d8dfe5502
#
_entry.id   2bbe8d658146f5880eacb99d8dfe5502
#
_cell.length_a   1.000
_cell.length_b   1.000
_cell.length_c   1.000
_cell.angle_alpha   90.00
_cell.angle_beta   90.00
_cell.angle_gamma   90.00
#
_symmetry.space_group_name_H-M   'P 1'
#
loop_
_entity.id
_entity.type
_entity.pdbx_description
1 polymer ?
#
loop_
_entity_poly.entity_id
_entity_poly.type
_entity_poly.pdbx_seq_one_letter_code
_entity_poly.pdbx_strand_id
1 'polypeptide(L)'
;MKKICVFAALLLLLAALSACSPTAPHTEDEILLTPVSAGQSGFRIIIPRSAGSDEQQAARILRDAIKAACGCELEIGDDYTNENRGILPGEFEILVGDTGREESRALSRRLRVGDCAVAVSGGKLLVMGGTQELTLAAAQELAGALSADEDGNLYIRRSQCFTHEGEYDVEEILIDGTDARDYRIVYPAGDSEAEKLASALRTHLLSAAGIRMSVVSDVKEAEGKEILLGRTNRESEAVRAALDGMSEGESRIIPENGSIFIAGYDIYALRYAVNSLLSGALSADAAVDGRINASLSGSVITDNNPRMSVMSFNILCTLNDDPSRADLVVKTVRARMPDSVGFQEVTTQWLDILVRELGDVYDWVGEINDPGGQNWRNAIFYRRDRLELISTETRWLSATPSKHSKLDSSSQYRIFTLAHFRRIDGGGEYYHVNTHLDYNDAARKPQINVLRNALARLELPFVVTGDFNFTPSSEYYRLMTAEGVADAKYLTPDRDDVNTCEVNIIDYCYVSEGDFNVRLYRVEDELICSDHRAVYVELSILS
;
A
#
# COMPACT_ATOMS: atom_id res chain seq x y z
N MET A 1 -7.57 43.58 10.87
CA MET A 1 -8.33 43.22 12.09
C MET A 1 -9.24 41.98 11.92
N LYS A 2 -9.00 41.10 10.95
CA LYS A 2 -9.76 39.83 10.77
C LYS A 2 -8.93 38.53 11.00
N LYS A 3 -7.66 38.68 11.40
CA LYS A 3 -6.77 37.53 11.67
C LYS A 3 -6.69 37.12 13.15
N ILE A 4 -7.35 37.84 14.04
CA ILE A 4 -7.26 37.59 15.50
C ILE A 4 -8.38 36.68 16.02
N CYS A 5 -9.53 36.54 15.32
CA CYS A 5 -10.64 35.75 15.81
C CYS A 5 -10.55 34.25 15.51
N VAL A 6 -9.79 33.82 14.49
CA VAL A 6 -9.62 32.36 14.18
C VAL A 6 -8.58 31.73 15.13
N PHE A 7 -7.58 32.54 15.55
CA PHE A 7 -6.59 32.10 16.54
C PHE A 7 -7.18 31.92 17.94
N ALA A 8 -8.21 32.67 18.30
CA ALA A 8 -8.83 32.58 19.62
C ALA A 8 -9.73 31.33 19.81
N ALA A 9 -10.39 30.85 18.75
CA ALA A 9 -11.21 29.63 18.82
C ALA A 9 -10.34 28.37 18.81
N LEU A 10 -9.21 28.36 18.10
CA LEU A 10 -8.24 27.25 18.10
C LEU A 10 -7.48 27.19 19.44
N LEU A 11 -7.18 28.34 20.05
CA LEU A 11 -6.55 28.43 21.36
C LEU A 11 -7.48 27.97 22.51
N LEU A 12 -8.79 28.08 22.37
CA LEU A 12 -9.73 27.63 23.40
C LEU A 12 -9.94 26.11 23.41
N LEU A 13 -9.82 25.42 22.25
CA LEU A 13 -9.81 23.95 22.19
C LEU A 13 -8.43 23.37 22.57
N LEU A 14 -7.35 24.02 22.18
CA LEU A 14 -5.99 23.67 22.62
C LEU A 14 -5.79 23.92 24.13
N ALA A 15 -6.45 24.94 24.72
CA ALA A 15 -6.40 25.19 26.16
C ALA A 15 -7.08 24.09 27.00
N ALA A 16 -8.00 23.31 26.42
CA ALA A 16 -8.60 22.17 27.12
C ALA A 16 -7.70 20.91 27.12
N LEU A 17 -6.78 20.78 26.15
CA LEU A 17 -5.85 19.63 26.03
C LEU A 17 -4.38 19.98 26.34
N SER A 18 -3.96 21.25 26.22
CA SER A 18 -2.58 21.69 26.48
C SER A 18 -2.33 22.23 27.89
N ALA A 19 -3.19 21.91 28.85
CA ALA A 19 -3.10 22.42 30.21
C ALA A 19 -2.28 21.53 31.17
N CYS A 20 -1.35 20.72 30.65
CA CYS A 20 -0.37 19.99 31.47
C CYS A 20 1.06 20.37 31.08
N SER A 21 1.44 21.66 31.22
CA SER A 21 2.84 22.05 31.30
C SER A 21 3.15 22.50 32.72
N PRO A 22 4.18 21.95 33.39
CA PRO A 22 4.48 22.25 34.77
C PRO A 22 5.34 23.52 34.86
N THR A 23 4.73 24.71 34.92
CA THR A 23 5.37 25.89 35.54
C THR A 23 4.39 27.05 35.64
N ALA A 24 3.63 27.12 36.73
CA ALA A 24 3.13 28.38 37.32
C ALA A 24 3.03 28.22 38.84
N PRO A 25 3.27 29.27 39.63
CA PRO A 25 3.30 29.15 41.11
C PRO A 25 1.89 29.00 41.66
N HIS A 26 1.74 28.01 42.55
CA HIS A 26 0.64 27.80 43.53
C HIS A 26 -0.74 28.39 43.18
N THR A 27 -1.42 27.81 42.19
CA THR A 27 -2.88 27.77 42.15
C THR A 27 -3.31 26.43 42.74
N GLU A 28 -4.35 26.41 43.59
CA GLU A 28 -4.96 25.16 44.03
C GLU A 28 -5.23 24.28 42.80
N ASP A 29 -4.94 22.97 42.88
CA ASP A 29 -5.11 22.01 41.77
C ASP A 29 -6.61 21.95 41.40
N GLU A 30 -6.97 22.55 40.28
CA GLU A 30 -8.33 22.79 39.82
C GLU A 30 -9.12 21.48 39.71
N ILE A 31 -10.27 21.41 40.35
CA ILE A 31 -11.22 20.29 40.20
C ILE A 31 -11.95 20.45 38.88
N LEU A 32 -11.78 19.49 37.97
CA LEU A 32 -12.40 19.47 36.64
C LEU A 32 -13.72 18.67 36.64
N LEU A 33 -13.85 17.65 37.51
CA LEU A 33 -15.00 16.78 37.55
C LEU A 33 -15.15 16.18 38.96
N THR A 34 -16.39 15.91 39.38
CA THR A 34 -16.69 15.22 40.63
C THR A 34 -17.51 13.95 40.33
N PRO A 35 -16.88 12.83 39.99
CA PRO A 35 -17.59 11.59 39.65
C PRO A 35 -18.38 10.98 40.80
N VAL A 36 -17.95 11.19 42.04
CA VAL A 36 -18.63 10.69 43.24
C VAL A 36 -18.76 11.83 44.25
N SER A 37 -19.94 12.02 44.82
CA SER A 37 -20.21 13.00 45.86
C SER A 37 -20.88 12.30 47.06
N ALA A 38 -20.30 12.46 48.27
CA ALA A 38 -20.75 11.83 49.48
C ALA A 38 -20.99 10.30 49.35
N GLY A 39 -20.09 9.61 48.65
CA GLY A 39 -20.18 8.17 48.40
C GLY A 39 -21.27 7.73 47.41
N GLN A 40 -21.91 8.68 46.72
CA GLN A 40 -22.94 8.41 45.70
C GLN A 40 -22.51 8.95 44.33
N SER A 41 -22.93 8.25 43.25
CA SER A 41 -22.60 8.64 41.87
C SER A 41 -23.77 8.39 40.92
N GLY A 42 -23.94 9.30 39.96
CA GLY A 42 -24.73 9.08 38.75
C GLY A 42 -23.91 8.64 37.57
N PHE A 43 -22.57 8.54 37.71
CA PHE A 43 -21.67 8.17 36.64
C PHE A 43 -21.70 6.67 36.34
N ARG A 44 -21.47 6.35 35.08
CA ARG A 44 -21.26 4.98 34.56
C ARG A 44 -19.95 4.93 33.78
N ILE A 45 -19.29 3.80 33.80
CA ILE A 45 -18.14 3.54 32.94
C ILE A 45 -18.64 2.97 31.61
N ILE A 46 -18.27 3.58 30.49
CA ILE A 46 -18.69 3.19 29.14
C ILE A 46 -17.47 2.77 28.36
N ILE A 47 -17.54 1.57 27.75
CA ILE A 47 -16.55 1.03 26.86
C ILE A 47 -17.13 0.88 25.44
N PRO A 48 -16.31 0.79 24.37
CA PRO A 48 -16.80 0.45 23.05
C PRO A 48 -17.54 -0.91 23.07
N ARG A 49 -18.60 -1.05 22.30
CA ARG A 49 -19.29 -2.35 22.14
C ARG A 49 -18.35 -3.42 21.56
N SER A 50 -17.33 -3.01 20.80
CA SER A 50 -16.26 -3.84 20.25
C SER A 50 -15.03 -3.94 21.15
N ALA A 51 -15.13 -3.51 22.44
CA ALA A 51 -14.00 -3.46 23.35
C ALA A 51 -13.29 -4.81 23.48
N GLY A 52 -11.98 -4.79 23.31
CA GLY A 52 -11.12 -5.95 23.53
C GLY A 52 -10.82 -6.20 25.01
N SER A 53 -9.94 -7.17 25.26
CA SER A 53 -9.58 -7.58 26.63
C SER A 53 -9.01 -6.43 27.48
N ASP A 54 -8.16 -5.60 26.88
CA ASP A 54 -7.43 -4.54 27.57
C ASP A 54 -8.34 -3.37 27.95
N GLU A 55 -9.26 -2.94 27.05
CA GLU A 55 -10.27 -1.92 27.37
C GLU A 55 -11.25 -2.41 28.45
N GLN A 56 -11.68 -3.68 28.38
CA GLN A 56 -12.49 -4.28 29.43
C GLN A 56 -11.75 -4.34 30.78
N GLN A 57 -10.45 -4.62 30.75
CA GLN A 57 -9.61 -4.63 31.93
C GLN A 57 -9.42 -3.21 32.49
N ALA A 58 -9.20 -2.21 31.63
CA ALA A 58 -9.11 -0.80 31.99
C ALA A 58 -10.34 -0.32 32.72
N ALA A 59 -11.54 -0.64 32.21
CA ALA A 59 -12.80 -0.30 32.86
C ALA A 59 -12.94 -0.95 34.26
N ARG A 60 -12.55 -2.22 34.39
CA ARG A 60 -12.56 -2.92 35.69
C ARG A 60 -11.59 -2.30 36.68
N ILE A 61 -10.38 -1.95 36.27
CA ILE A 61 -9.37 -1.29 37.11
C ILE A 61 -9.90 0.04 37.64
N LEU A 62 -10.50 0.87 36.79
CA LEU A 62 -11.07 2.16 37.21
C LEU A 62 -12.24 1.96 38.17
N ARG A 63 -13.17 1.04 37.88
CA ARG A 63 -14.28 0.71 38.81
C ARG A 63 -13.75 0.30 40.17
N ASP A 64 -12.80 -0.62 40.22
CA ASP A 64 -12.25 -1.19 41.44
C ASP A 64 -11.46 -0.13 42.25
N ALA A 65 -10.72 0.76 41.57
CA ALA A 65 -10.02 1.87 42.19
C ALA A 65 -10.99 2.91 42.76
N ILE A 66 -12.07 3.27 42.07
CA ILE A 66 -13.11 4.17 42.57
C ILE A 66 -13.78 3.55 43.78
N LYS A 67 -14.14 2.27 43.71
CA LYS A 67 -14.74 1.55 44.85
C LYS A 67 -13.80 1.51 46.05
N ALA A 68 -12.52 1.29 45.84
CA ALA A 68 -11.53 1.30 46.92
C ALA A 68 -11.35 2.69 47.54
N ALA A 69 -11.41 3.76 46.76
CA ALA A 69 -11.21 5.13 47.20
C ALA A 69 -12.41 5.69 48.00
N CYS A 70 -13.66 5.43 47.57
CA CYS A 70 -14.85 6.06 48.13
C CYS A 70 -16.00 5.10 48.45
N GLY A 71 -15.84 3.79 48.28
CA GLY A 71 -16.88 2.77 48.56
C GLY A 71 -17.96 2.69 47.46
N CYS A 72 -17.97 3.58 46.48
CA CYS A 72 -18.95 3.62 45.40
C CYS A 72 -18.57 2.70 44.25
N GLU A 73 -19.46 1.78 43.87
CA GLU A 73 -19.25 0.87 42.73
C GLU A 73 -20.01 1.38 41.50
N LEU A 74 -19.30 1.72 40.45
CA LEU A 74 -19.89 2.19 39.20
C LEU A 74 -20.26 1.01 38.29
N GLU A 75 -21.37 1.16 37.56
CA GLU A 75 -21.77 0.21 36.52
C GLU A 75 -20.89 0.35 35.29
N ILE A 76 -20.48 -0.78 34.70
CA ILE A 76 -19.80 -0.82 33.39
C ILE A 76 -20.84 -1.19 32.33
N GLY A 77 -20.99 -0.35 31.32
CA GLY A 77 -21.85 -0.56 30.15
C GLY A 77 -21.09 -0.37 28.82
N ASP A 78 -21.77 -0.67 27.73
CA ASP A 78 -21.26 -0.38 26.40
C ASP A 78 -21.82 0.94 25.83
N ASP A 79 -21.27 1.37 24.69
CA ASP A 79 -21.61 2.62 24.02
C ASP A 79 -22.86 2.52 23.11
N TYR A 80 -23.60 1.41 23.15
CA TYR A 80 -24.79 1.21 22.33
C TYR A 80 -25.84 2.28 22.59
N THR A 81 -26.34 2.89 21.51
CA THR A 81 -27.45 3.84 21.55
C THR A 81 -28.52 3.42 20.54
N ASN A 82 -29.79 3.72 20.86
CA ASN A 82 -30.91 3.51 19.95
C ASN A 82 -32.03 4.50 20.31
N GLU A 83 -32.11 5.60 19.55
CA GLU A 83 -33.06 6.67 19.76
C GLU A 83 -34.51 6.17 19.71
N ASN A 84 -34.82 5.26 18.78
CA ASN A 84 -36.17 4.70 18.64
C ASN A 84 -36.62 3.86 19.84
N ARG A 85 -35.67 3.42 20.67
CA ARG A 85 -35.91 2.68 21.91
C ARG A 85 -35.65 3.51 23.17
N GLY A 86 -35.35 4.81 23.00
CA GLY A 86 -35.02 5.71 24.12
C GLY A 86 -33.69 5.40 24.80
N ILE A 87 -32.78 4.67 24.13
CA ILE A 87 -31.44 4.39 24.66
C ILE A 87 -30.53 5.51 24.15
N LEU A 88 -30.32 6.53 24.96
CA LEU A 88 -29.54 7.72 24.68
C LEU A 88 -28.18 7.70 25.39
N PRO A 89 -27.20 8.50 24.94
CA PRO A 89 -25.97 8.75 25.71
C PRO A 89 -26.29 9.29 27.07
N GLY A 90 -25.54 8.85 28.10
CA GLY A 90 -25.67 9.39 29.46
C GLY A 90 -25.01 10.77 29.55
N GLU A 91 -25.50 11.59 30.49
CA GLU A 91 -24.86 12.85 30.84
C GLU A 91 -23.60 12.61 31.70
N PHE A 92 -23.63 11.62 32.58
CA PHE A 92 -22.55 11.31 33.52
C PHE A 92 -21.85 10.01 33.11
N GLU A 93 -20.77 10.13 32.32
CA GLU A 93 -20.05 8.99 31.79
C GLU A 93 -18.52 9.11 32.00
N ILE A 94 -17.88 7.99 32.33
CA ILE A 94 -16.43 7.79 32.20
C ILE A 94 -16.23 6.95 30.98
N LEU A 95 -15.63 7.55 29.94
CA LEU A 95 -15.44 6.93 28.64
C LEU A 95 -14.04 6.29 28.57
N VAL A 96 -14.01 4.98 28.39
CA VAL A 96 -12.76 4.19 28.33
C VAL A 96 -12.62 3.59 26.93
N GLY A 97 -11.59 4.02 26.19
CA GLY A 97 -11.35 3.64 24.81
C GLY A 97 -12.15 4.50 23.80
N ASP A 98 -12.09 4.11 22.53
CA ASP A 98 -12.73 4.83 21.41
C ASP A 98 -14.23 4.49 21.32
N THR A 99 -15.02 5.09 22.20
CA THR A 99 -16.46 4.90 22.25
C THR A 99 -17.19 5.70 21.15
N GLY A 100 -18.45 5.35 20.87
CA GLY A 100 -19.33 6.07 19.97
C GLY A 100 -19.72 7.49 20.41
N ARG A 101 -19.21 8.01 21.53
CA ARG A 101 -19.51 9.34 22.04
C ARG A 101 -18.72 10.42 21.30
N GLU A 102 -19.30 11.61 21.16
CA GLU A 102 -18.66 12.73 20.46
C GLU A 102 -17.32 13.13 21.10
N GLU A 103 -17.28 13.20 22.43
CA GLU A 103 -16.09 13.55 23.19
C GLU A 103 -14.96 12.51 22.98
N SER A 104 -15.32 11.23 22.98
CA SER A 104 -14.38 10.13 22.72
C SER A 104 -13.82 10.21 21.31
N ARG A 105 -14.69 10.39 20.30
CA ARG A 105 -14.27 10.55 18.90
C ARG A 105 -13.37 11.78 18.69
N ALA A 106 -13.67 12.89 19.38
CA ALA A 106 -12.84 14.08 19.29
C ALA A 106 -11.43 13.84 19.85
N LEU A 107 -11.31 13.13 20.97
CA LEU A 107 -10.01 12.75 21.53
C LEU A 107 -9.29 11.74 20.63
N SER A 108 -10.00 10.70 20.16
CA SER A 108 -9.45 9.66 19.28
C SER A 108 -8.81 10.24 18.00
N ARG A 109 -9.40 11.28 17.41
CA ARG A 109 -8.83 11.97 16.24
C ARG A 109 -7.51 12.68 16.56
N ARG A 110 -7.26 13.08 17.80
CA ARG A 110 -6.05 13.80 18.21
C ARG A 110 -4.93 12.87 18.64
N LEU A 111 -5.27 11.70 19.16
CA LEU A 111 -4.28 10.73 19.61
C LEU A 111 -3.69 9.96 18.41
N ARG A 112 -2.39 9.89 18.38
CA ARG A 112 -1.64 9.02 17.46
C ARG A 112 -1.54 7.61 18.03
N VAL A 113 -1.06 6.67 17.26
CA VAL A 113 -1.04 5.24 17.64
C VAL A 113 -0.26 4.96 18.93
N GLY A 114 0.80 5.71 19.20
CA GLY A 114 1.65 5.57 20.39
C GLY A 114 1.28 6.49 21.55
N ASP A 115 0.22 7.29 21.43
CA ASP A 115 -0.18 8.24 22.46
C ASP A 115 -1.20 7.64 23.42
N CYS A 116 -1.28 8.18 24.65
CA CYS A 116 -2.42 7.96 25.54
C CYS A 116 -2.75 9.21 26.35
N ALA A 117 -4.01 9.33 26.79
CA ALA A 117 -4.47 10.49 27.53
C ALA A 117 -5.55 10.16 28.55
N VAL A 118 -5.56 10.99 29.60
CA VAL A 118 -6.68 11.19 30.52
C VAL A 118 -7.11 12.65 30.41
N ALA A 119 -8.38 12.88 30.10
CA ALA A 119 -8.90 14.23 29.87
C ALA A 119 -10.34 14.37 30.40
N VAL A 120 -10.77 15.60 30.66
CA VAL A 120 -12.17 15.93 30.92
C VAL A 120 -12.71 16.80 29.78
N SER A 121 -13.81 16.39 29.18
CA SER A 121 -14.49 17.11 28.12
C SER A 121 -15.99 16.90 28.19
N GLY A 122 -16.79 17.97 27.98
CA GLY A 122 -18.24 17.87 27.99
C GLY A 122 -18.86 17.34 29.30
N GLY A 123 -18.18 17.50 30.44
CA GLY A 123 -18.63 16.96 31.74
C GLY A 123 -18.35 15.44 31.90
N LYS A 124 -17.58 14.85 31.00
CA LYS A 124 -17.20 13.43 31.02
C LYS A 124 -15.70 13.26 31.24
N LEU A 125 -15.32 12.16 31.90
CA LEU A 125 -13.93 11.74 32.01
C LEU A 125 -13.60 10.79 30.84
N LEU A 126 -12.50 11.06 30.13
CA LEU A 126 -12.02 10.26 29.02
C LEU A 126 -10.69 9.61 29.41
N VAL A 127 -10.58 8.31 29.16
CA VAL A 127 -9.36 7.52 29.37
C VAL A 127 -9.11 6.72 28.09
N MET A 128 -8.09 7.09 27.34
CA MET A 128 -7.90 6.54 25.99
C MET A 128 -6.42 6.45 25.60
N GLY A 129 -6.08 5.42 24.85
CA GLY A 129 -4.81 5.30 24.15
C GLY A 129 -5.00 5.13 22.65
N GLY A 130 -3.95 5.34 21.89
CA GLY A 130 -3.89 5.00 20.48
C GLY A 130 -4.00 3.49 20.20
N THR A 131 -3.75 2.66 21.21
CA THR A 131 -4.02 1.22 21.22
C THR A 131 -4.81 0.85 22.47
N GLN A 132 -5.39 -0.35 22.48
CA GLN A 132 -6.09 -0.87 23.67
C GLN A 132 -5.12 -1.05 24.86
N GLU A 133 -3.88 -1.49 24.59
CA GLU A 133 -2.83 -1.61 25.60
C GLU A 133 -2.50 -0.24 26.24
N LEU A 134 -2.40 0.81 25.45
CA LEU A 134 -2.16 2.18 25.95
C LEU A 134 -3.39 2.74 26.68
N THR A 135 -4.61 2.35 26.31
CA THR A 135 -5.82 2.66 27.08
C THR A 135 -5.75 2.02 28.46
N LEU A 136 -5.30 0.76 28.55
CA LEU A 136 -5.09 0.07 29.82
C LEU A 136 -4.02 0.76 30.67
N ALA A 137 -2.91 1.16 30.08
CA ALA A 137 -1.84 1.88 30.77
C ALA A 137 -2.33 3.23 31.34
N ALA A 138 -3.07 4.02 30.55
CA ALA A 138 -3.67 5.27 31.01
C ALA A 138 -4.66 5.05 32.17
N ALA A 139 -5.47 3.99 32.11
CA ALA A 139 -6.38 3.64 33.18
C ALA A 139 -5.66 3.21 34.47
N GLN A 140 -4.55 2.47 34.36
CA GLN A 140 -3.73 2.07 35.52
C GLN A 140 -3.07 3.29 36.17
N GLU A 141 -2.55 4.23 35.41
CA GLU A 141 -1.94 5.45 35.90
C GLU A 141 -2.99 6.31 36.65
N LEU A 142 -4.14 6.56 36.01
CA LEU A 142 -5.22 7.28 36.66
C LEU A 142 -5.68 6.58 37.94
N ALA A 143 -5.91 5.28 37.90
CA ALA A 143 -6.36 4.50 39.07
C ALA A 143 -5.42 4.63 40.28
N GLY A 144 -4.09 4.68 40.00
CA GLY A 144 -3.08 4.91 41.05
C GLY A 144 -3.10 6.31 41.67
N ALA A 145 -3.70 7.28 40.99
CA ALA A 145 -3.80 8.68 41.43
C ALA A 145 -5.15 9.03 42.06
N LEU A 146 -6.14 8.11 42.05
CA LEU A 146 -7.47 8.35 42.61
C LEU A 146 -7.46 8.29 44.13
N SER A 147 -8.04 9.31 44.76
CA SER A 147 -8.29 9.33 46.21
C SER A 147 -9.56 10.12 46.52
N ALA A 148 -10.30 9.73 47.53
CA ALA A 148 -11.45 10.47 48.05
C ALA A 148 -11.05 11.33 49.23
N ASP A 149 -11.82 12.39 49.49
CA ASP A 149 -11.71 13.17 50.70
C ASP A 149 -12.41 12.47 51.89
N GLU A 150 -12.39 13.10 53.09
CA GLU A 150 -12.97 12.57 54.30
C GLU A 150 -14.51 12.44 54.24
N ASP A 151 -15.16 13.20 53.35
CA ASP A 151 -16.60 13.17 53.08
C ASP A 151 -17.01 12.15 52.02
N GLY A 152 -16.04 11.41 51.43
CA GLY A 152 -16.26 10.40 50.40
C GLY A 152 -16.49 11.01 49.01
N ASN A 153 -16.03 12.23 48.75
CA ASN A 153 -16.06 12.82 47.43
C ASN A 153 -14.79 12.43 46.64
N LEU A 154 -15.00 12.00 45.40
CA LEU A 154 -13.92 11.73 44.46
C LEU A 154 -13.86 12.87 43.42
N TYR A 155 -12.71 13.47 43.29
CA TYR A 155 -12.47 14.56 42.39
C TYR A 155 -11.47 14.12 41.29
N ILE A 156 -11.74 14.53 40.06
CA ILE A 156 -10.75 14.52 38.97
C ILE A 156 -10.17 15.91 38.88
N ARG A 157 -8.89 16.02 39.17
CA ARG A 157 -8.15 17.26 39.18
C ARG A 157 -7.33 17.44 37.93
N ARG A 158 -6.95 18.68 37.65
CA ARG A 158 -6.11 19.00 36.47
C ARG A 158 -4.80 18.23 36.50
N SER A 159 -4.18 18.01 37.64
CA SER A 159 -2.92 17.23 37.78
C SER A 159 -3.06 15.74 37.42
N GLN A 160 -4.29 15.22 37.38
CA GLN A 160 -4.60 13.83 37.01
C GLN A 160 -4.94 13.68 35.54
N CYS A 161 -5.02 14.80 34.79
CA CYS A 161 -5.20 14.80 33.33
C CYS A 161 -3.84 14.94 32.68
N PHE A 162 -3.56 14.06 31.72
CA PHE A 162 -2.28 14.02 31.02
C PHE A 162 -2.44 13.59 29.56
N THR A 163 -1.42 13.83 28.78
CA THR A 163 -1.21 13.20 27.47
C THR A 163 0.25 12.74 27.43
N HIS A 164 0.46 11.46 27.24
CA HIS A 164 1.77 10.90 26.92
C HIS A 164 1.83 10.68 25.42
N GLU A 165 2.84 11.27 24.78
CA GLU A 165 3.06 11.16 23.35
C GLU A 165 4.08 10.07 23.06
N GLY A 166 3.85 9.28 21.98
CA GLY A 166 4.79 8.33 21.44
C GLY A 166 5.92 9.03 20.69
N GLU A 167 6.94 8.27 20.32
CA GLU A 167 8.03 8.75 19.45
C GLU A 167 7.67 8.53 17.98
N TYR A 168 7.88 9.54 17.14
CA TYR A 168 7.55 9.52 15.72
C TYR A 168 8.63 10.20 14.89
N ASP A 169 8.88 9.68 13.68
CA ASP A 169 9.81 10.30 12.73
C ASP A 169 9.31 11.66 12.24
N VAL A 170 7.98 11.82 12.15
CA VAL A 170 7.30 13.05 11.76
C VAL A 170 6.32 13.46 12.85
N GLU A 171 6.49 14.68 13.38
CA GLU A 171 5.66 15.21 14.46
C GLU A 171 4.30 15.73 13.98
N GLU A 172 4.25 16.33 12.79
CA GLU A 172 3.05 16.97 12.24
C GLU A 172 3.01 16.84 10.70
N ILE A 173 1.84 16.53 10.18
CA ILE A 173 1.56 16.56 8.74
C ILE A 173 0.42 17.53 8.48
N LEU A 174 0.71 18.62 7.76
CA LEU A 174 -0.28 19.57 7.27
C LEU A 174 -0.48 19.37 5.77
N ILE A 175 -1.73 19.21 5.36
CA ILE A 175 -2.15 19.15 3.97
C ILE A 175 -2.92 20.43 3.65
N ASP A 176 -2.38 21.26 2.78
CA ASP A 176 -2.91 22.60 2.48
C ASP A 176 -3.20 23.43 3.75
N GLY A 177 -2.32 23.33 4.73
CA GLY A 177 -2.42 24.03 6.02
C GLY A 177 -3.44 23.43 6.99
N THR A 178 -4.05 22.29 6.68
CA THR A 178 -4.95 21.54 7.56
C THR A 178 -4.21 20.32 8.12
N ASP A 179 -4.35 20.08 9.41
CA ASP A 179 -3.81 18.88 10.06
C ASP A 179 -4.38 17.60 9.40
N ALA A 180 -3.52 16.68 9.04
CA ALA A 180 -3.92 15.43 8.40
C ALA A 180 -4.92 14.63 9.26
N ARG A 181 -4.88 14.78 10.59
CA ARG A 181 -5.83 14.16 11.54
C ARG A 181 -7.28 14.65 11.39
N ASP A 182 -7.49 15.80 10.75
CA ASP A 182 -8.82 16.35 10.50
C ASP A 182 -9.50 15.75 9.25
N TYR A 183 -8.78 14.92 8.48
CA TYR A 183 -9.30 14.25 7.30
C TYR A 183 -9.68 12.79 7.56
N ARG A 184 -10.59 12.29 6.73
CA ARG A 184 -10.77 10.86 6.46
C ARG A 184 -10.56 10.59 4.99
N ILE A 185 -10.20 9.35 4.64
CA ILE A 185 -9.99 8.95 3.24
C ILE A 185 -11.27 8.29 2.74
N VAL A 186 -11.71 8.71 1.56
CA VAL A 186 -12.94 8.20 0.92
C VAL A 186 -12.61 7.67 -0.47
N TYR A 187 -13.17 6.51 -0.82
CA TYR A 187 -12.99 5.88 -2.13
C TYR A 187 -14.35 5.48 -2.73
N PRO A 188 -14.46 5.33 -4.08
CA PRO A 188 -15.71 4.92 -4.73
C PRO A 188 -16.11 3.50 -4.34
N ALA A 189 -17.36 3.30 -3.98
CA ALA A 189 -17.88 1.97 -3.62
C ALA A 189 -17.76 0.99 -4.79
N GLY A 190 -17.17 -0.17 -4.54
CA GLY A 190 -16.96 -1.20 -5.56
C GLY A 190 -15.66 -1.06 -6.36
N ASP A 191 -14.89 0.01 -6.16
CA ASP A 191 -13.57 0.19 -6.74
C ASP A 191 -12.48 -0.36 -5.78
N SER A 192 -12.11 -1.62 -5.98
CA SER A 192 -11.12 -2.31 -5.13
C SER A 192 -9.69 -1.72 -5.25
N GLU A 193 -9.37 -1.07 -6.36
CA GLU A 193 -8.05 -0.47 -6.55
C GLU A 193 -7.96 0.89 -5.86
N ALA A 194 -8.99 1.71 -5.94
CA ALA A 194 -9.08 2.93 -5.16
C ALA A 194 -9.08 2.63 -3.64
N GLU A 195 -9.70 1.53 -3.21
CA GLU A 195 -9.64 1.05 -1.81
C GLU A 195 -8.21 0.69 -1.38
N LYS A 196 -7.45 -0.01 -2.23
CA LYS A 196 -6.04 -0.33 -1.97
C LYS A 196 -5.18 0.93 -1.86
N LEU A 197 -5.38 1.89 -2.76
CA LEU A 197 -4.68 3.18 -2.72
C LEU A 197 -5.03 3.99 -1.47
N ALA A 198 -6.30 4.00 -1.07
CA ALA A 198 -6.75 4.62 0.18
C ALA A 198 -6.09 3.96 1.40
N SER A 199 -5.99 2.65 1.40
CA SER A 199 -5.32 1.88 2.45
C SER A 199 -3.81 2.12 2.47
N ALA A 200 -3.17 2.27 1.31
CA ALA A 200 -1.75 2.60 1.21
C ALA A 200 -1.46 4.00 1.79
N LEU A 201 -2.27 5.01 1.44
CA LEU A 201 -2.15 6.35 2.01
C LEU A 201 -2.32 6.33 3.55
N ARG A 202 -3.35 5.64 4.05
CA ARG A 202 -3.53 5.45 5.51
C ARG A 202 -2.31 4.82 6.16
N THR A 203 -1.80 3.72 5.59
CA THR A 203 -0.67 2.98 6.13
C THR A 203 0.59 3.84 6.17
N HIS A 204 0.82 4.62 5.12
CA HIS A 204 1.94 5.56 5.06
C HIS A 204 1.88 6.61 6.17
N LEU A 205 0.73 7.27 6.36
CA LEU A 205 0.55 8.28 7.40
C LEU A 205 0.65 7.70 8.82
N LEU A 206 0.16 6.46 8.99
CA LEU A 206 0.31 5.71 10.25
C LEU A 206 1.78 5.40 10.54
N SER A 207 2.53 4.94 9.54
CA SER A 207 3.96 4.60 9.70
C SER A 207 4.82 5.83 9.93
N ALA A 208 4.62 6.91 9.16
CA ALA A 208 5.45 8.12 9.22
C ALA A 208 5.21 8.94 10.50
N ALA A 209 3.95 9.10 10.92
CA ALA A 209 3.57 10.05 11.97
C ALA A 209 2.61 9.47 13.02
N GLY A 210 2.34 8.17 13.01
CA GLY A 210 1.38 7.55 13.92
C GLY A 210 -0.08 7.98 13.71
N ILE A 211 -0.40 8.65 12.60
CA ILE A 211 -1.73 9.21 12.31
C ILE A 211 -2.67 8.09 11.86
N ARG A 212 -3.76 7.91 12.60
CA ARG A 212 -4.83 6.96 12.27
C ARG A 212 -5.93 7.68 11.48
N MET A 213 -5.97 7.45 10.17
CA MET A 213 -7.08 7.91 9.35
C MET A 213 -8.11 6.81 9.14
N SER A 214 -9.40 7.15 9.18
CA SER A 214 -10.44 6.24 8.74
C SER A 214 -10.48 6.19 7.20
N VAL A 215 -10.66 4.97 6.67
CA VAL A 215 -10.90 4.72 5.25
C VAL A 215 -12.31 4.19 5.10
N VAL A 216 -13.12 4.85 4.29
CA VAL A 216 -14.53 4.50 4.06
C VAL A 216 -14.87 4.62 2.58
N SER A 217 -15.88 3.85 2.14
CA SER A 217 -16.43 4.06 0.81
C SER A 217 -17.40 5.25 0.80
N ASP A 218 -17.63 5.81 -0.37
CA ASP A 218 -18.51 6.96 -0.59
C ASP A 218 -20.02 6.68 -0.37
N VAL A 219 -20.39 5.43 -0.05
CA VAL A 219 -21.74 5.08 0.46
C VAL A 219 -21.98 5.67 1.85
N LYS A 220 -20.93 5.88 2.66
CA LYS A 220 -21.04 6.55 3.95
C LYS A 220 -21.34 8.03 3.73
N GLU A 221 -22.20 8.61 4.59
CA GLU A 221 -22.49 10.04 4.54
C GLU A 221 -21.21 10.88 4.69
N ALA A 222 -21.20 12.07 4.06
CA ALA A 222 -20.10 13.01 4.18
C ALA A 222 -19.97 13.49 5.63
N GLU A 223 -18.76 13.49 6.17
CA GLU A 223 -18.48 13.90 7.54
C GLU A 223 -17.11 14.60 7.61
N GLY A 224 -17.10 15.84 8.05
CA GLY A 224 -15.86 16.61 8.22
C GLY A 224 -15.12 16.86 6.90
N LYS A 225 -13.80 16.84 6.94
CA LYS A 225 -12.93 17.00 5.77
C LYS A 225 -12.55 15.65 5.19
N GLU A 226 -12.52 15.54 3.88
CA GLU A 226 -12.29 14.28 3.19
C GLU A 226 -11.17 14.40 2.15
N ILE A 227 -10.33 13.37 2.08
CA ILE A 227 -9.46 13.09 0.94
C ILE A 227 -10.18 12.05 0.09
N LEU A 228 -10.67 12.45 -1.08
CA LEU A 228 -11.48 11.63 -1.98
C LEU A 228 -10.56 11.09 -3.08
N LEU A 229 -10.37 9.78 -3.10
CA LEU A 229 -9.52 9.10 -4.08
C LEU A 229 -10.36 8.48 -5.19
N GLY A 230 -10.12 8.90 -6.43
CA GLY A 230 -10.87 8.46 -7.60
C GLY A 230 -12.18 9.22 -7.80
N ARG A 231 -13.08 8.67 -8.62
CA ARG A 231 -14.36 9.28 -9.00
C ARG A 231 -15.45 8.90 -8.00
N THR A 232 -15.64 9.73 -6.99
CA THR A 232 -16.63 9.49 -5.92
C THR A 232 -18.00 10.12 -6.22
N ASN A 233 -19.03 9.67 -5.53
CA ASN A 233 -20.39 10.24 -5.64
C ASN A 233 -20.52 11.65 -5.03
N ARG A 234 -19.43 12.23 -4.50
CA ARG A 234 -19.40 13.57 -3.87
C ARG A 234 -18.92 14.69 -4.78
N GLU A 235 -18.65 14.36 -6.05
CA GLU A 235 -18.21 15.34 -7.04
C GLU A 235 -19.32 16.37 -7.32
N SER A 236 -19.02 17.65 -7.14
CA SER A 236 -19.84 18.72 -7.69
C SER A 236 -19.78 18.73 -9.22
N GLU A 237 -20.66 19.51 -9.86
CA GLU A 237 -20.61 19.70 -11.31
C GLU A 237 -19.27 20.31 -11.75
N ALA A 238 -18.71 21.23 -10.97
CA ALA A 238 -17.44 21.87 -11.27
C ALA A 238 -16.25 20.90 -11.16
N VAL A 239 -16.22 20.08 -10.09
CA VAL A 239 -15.19 19.03 -9.92
C VAL A 239 -15.29 18.02 -11.06
N ARG A 240 -16.51 17.55 -11.37
CA ARG A 240 -16.74 16.59 -12.46
C ARG A 240 -16.25 17.12 -13.80
N ALA A 241 -16.61 18.36 -14.15
CA ALA A 241 -16.16 19.00 -15.39
C ALA A 241 -14.62 19.14 -15.45
N ALA A 242 -13.97 19.47 -14.33
CA ALA A 242 -12.52 19.52 -14.26
C ALA A 242 -11.88 18.13 -14.45
N LEU A 243 -12.46 17.09 -13.85
CA LEU A 243 -11.95 15.72 -13.99
C LEU A 243 -12.22 15.14 -15.38
N ASP A 244 -13.38 15.43 -16.00
CA ASP A 244 -13.71 15.00 -17.36
C ASP A 244 -12.81 15.63 -18.43
N GLY A 245 -12.16 16.76 -18.12
CA GLY A 245 -11.19 17.44 -18.98
C GLY A 245 -9.75 16.96 -18.86
N MET A 246 -9.49 15.84 -18.16
CA MET A 246 -8.14 15.27 -18.04
C MET A 246 -7.70 14.58 -19.35
N SER A 247 -6.40 14.63 -19.59
CA SER A 247 -5.73 13.87 -20.65
C SER A 247 -5.19 12.53 -20.11
N GLU A 248 -4.86 11.62 -21.01
CA GLU A 248 -4.26 10.33 -20.62
C GLU A 248 -2.98 10.54 -19.79
N GLY A 249 -2.85 9.76 -18.69
CA GLY A 249 -1.75 9.89 -17.73
C GLY A 249 -1.90 11.03 -16.73
N GLU A 250 -2.89 11.92 -16.91
CA GLU A 250 -3.10 13.08 -16.03
C GLU A 250 -3.90 12.71 -14.79
N SER A 251 -3.50 13.27 -13.66
CA SER A 251 -4.27 13.29 -12.40
C SER A 251 -4.37 14.70 -11.88
N ARG A 252 -5.50 15.03 -11.27
CA ARG A 252 -5.75 16.35 -10.69
C ARG A 252 -6.06 16.25 -9.21
N ILE A 253 -5.55 17.25 -8.48
CA ILE A 253 -5.86 17.46 -7.06
C ILE A 253 -6.68 18.73 -6.94
N ILE A 254 -7.97 18.58 -6.65
CA ILE A 254 -8.96 19.67 -6.67
C ILE A 254 -9.47 19.89 -5.26
N PRO A 255 -9.25 21.08 -4.66
CA PRO A 255 -9.84 21.41 -3.38
C PRO A 255 -11.28 21.88 -3.55
N GLU A 256 -12.18 21.40 -2.72
CA GLU A 256 -13.55 21.88 -2.66
C GLU A 256 -14.14 21.74 -1.25
N ASN A 257 -14.68 22.84 -0.70
CA ASN A 257 -15.36 22.86 0.60
C ASN A 257 -14.55 22.28 1.77
N GLY A 258 -13.21 22.41 1.74
CA GLY A 258 -12.30 21.87 2.75
C GLY A 258 -11.94 20.40 2.56
N SER A 259 -12.48 19.73 1.55
CA SER A 259 -12.08 18.40 1.10
C SER A 259 -11.14 18.49 -0.11
N ILE A 260 -10.45 17.41 -0.42
CA ILE A 260 -9.46 17.31 -1.49
C ILE A 260 -9.80 16.11 -2.35
N PHE A 261 -10.10 16.35 -3.64
CA PHE A 261 -10.29 15.30 -4.64
C PHE A 261 -8.96 14.99 -5.31
N ILE A 262 -8.56 13.74 -5.30
CA ILE A 262 -7.39 13.20 -6.02
C ILE A 262 -7.91 12.17 -7.00
N ALA A 263 -7.98 12.51 -8.27
CA ALA A 263 -8.48 11.63 -9.30
C ALA A 263 -7.57 11.63 -10.53
N GLY A 264 -7.41 10.46 -11.13
CA GLY A 264 -6.68 10.27 -12.38
C GLY A 264 -7.61 10.09 -13.58
N TYR A 265 -7.08 10.32 -14.78
CA TYR A 265 -7.74 9.97 -16.04
C TYR A 265 -8.22 8.51 -16.03
N ASP A 266 -7.37 7.64 -15.54
CA ASP A 266 -7.63 6.22 -15.28
C ASP A 266 -7.03 5.80 -13.93
N ILE A 267 -7.17 4.53 -13.58
CA ILE A 267 -6.65 3.98 -12.31
C ILE A 267 -5.11 4.01 -12.27
N TYR A 268 -4.44 3.96 -13.41
CA TYR A 268 -2.98 3.98 -13.49
C TYR A 268 -2.44 5.37 -13.20
N ALA A 269 -3.06 6.40 -13.77
CA ALA A 269 -2.75 7.79 -13.46
C ALA A 269 -3.00 8.09 -11.97
N LEU A 270 -4.14 7.62 -11.41
CA LEU A 270 -4.42 7.77 -9.98
C LEU A 270 -3.36 7.08 -9.11
N ARG A 271 -2.95 5.85 -9.46
CA ARG A 271 -1.91 5.12 -8.74
C ARG A 271 -0.58 5.86 -8.80
N TYR A 272 -0.19 6.31 -9.98
CA TYR A 272 1.02 7.12 -10.15
C TYR A 272 0.99 8.39 -9.29
N ALA A 273 -0.14 9.10 -9.28
CA ALA A 273 -0.30 10.29 -8.47
C ALA A 273 -0.18 10.00 -6.96
N VAL A 274 -0.87 8.98 -6.46
CA VAL A 274 -0.79 8.59 -5.04
C VAL A 274 0.65 8.21 -4.68
N ASN A 275 1.31 7.35 -5.47
CA ASN A 275 2.70 6.96 -5.22
C ASN A 275 3.65 8.16 -5.24
N SER A 276 3.47 9.09 -6.18
CA SER A 276 4.25 10.34 -6.26
C SER A 276 4.05 11.22 -5.01
N LEU A 277 2.85 11.26 -4.45
CA LEU A 277 2.60 11.97 -3.20
C LEU A 277 3.28 11.28 -2.01
N LEU A 278 3.20 9.95 -1.92
CA LEU A 278 3.80 9.18 -0.82
C LEU A 278 5.32 9.24 -0.83
N SER A 279 5.96 9.19 -2.00
CA SER A 279 7.42 9.28 -2.15
C SER A 279 7.95 10.73 -2.19
N GLY A 280 7.09 11.71 -2.38
CA GLY A 280 7.41 13.13 -2.50
C GLY A 280 6.83 13.96 -1.36
N ALA A 281 5.76 14.69 -1.62
CA ALA A 281 5.21 15.71 -0.72
C ALA A 281 4.78 15.18 0.67
N LEU A 282 4.45 13.90 0.78
CA LEU A 282 4.06 13.23 2.04
C LEU A 282 5.16 12.29 2.57
N SER A 283 6.31 12.19 1.91
CA SER A 283 7.45 11.40 2.40
C SER A 283 8.01 11.96 3.70
N ALA A 284 8.52 11.11 4.57
CA ALA A 284 9.26 11.54 5.76
C ALA A 284 10.48 12.40 5.40
N ASP A 285 11.09 12.19 4.23
CA ASP A 285 12.21 13.01 3.72
C ASP A 285 11.80 14.46 3.40
N ALA A 286 10.50 14.72 3.20
CA ALA A 286 9.98 16.07 2.99
C ALA A 286 9.80 16.85 4.31
N ALA A 287 10.04 16.23 5.46
CA ALA A 287 9.89 16.86 6.76
C ALA A 287 11.00 17.89 7.00
N VAL A 288 10.62 19.07 7.47
CA VAL A 288 11.51 20.13 7.95
C VAL A 288 11.18 20.37 9.42
N ASP A 289 12.19 20.23 10.28
CA ASP A 289 12.02 20.34 11.74
C ASP A 289 10.87 19.44 12.26
N GLY A 290 10.81 18.18 11.79
CA GLY A 290 9.79 17.19 12.17
C GLY A 290 8.41 17.43 11.57
N ARG A 291 8.24 18.36 10.62
CA ARG A 291 6.95 18.73 10.04
C ARG A 291 6.90 18.61 8.54
N ILE A 292 5.82 18.02 8.04
CA ILE A 292 5.49 18.00 6.62
C ILE A 292 4.40 19.07 6.36
N ASN A 293 4.68 19.99 5.41
CA ASN A 293 3.72 20.97 4.91
C ASN A 293 3.44 20.69 3.43
N ALA A 294 2.54 19.76 3.15
CA ALA A 294 2.19 19.39 1.78
C ALA A 294 1.20 20.39 1.17
N SER A 295 1.61 21.05 0.08
CA SER A 295 0.72 21.91 -0.74
C SER A 295 0.24 21.09 -1.93
N LEU A 296 -0.95 20.53 -1.85
CA LEU A 296 -1.49 19.59 -2.83
C LEU A 296 -2.52 20.24 -3.76
N SER A 297 -3.32 21.17 -3.25
CA SER A 297 -4.45 21.77 -3.97
C SER A 297 -4.05 22.48 -5.27
N GLY A 298 -4.77 22.16 -6.34
CA GLY A 298 -4.54 22.72 -7.67
C GLY A 298 -3.40 22.04 -8.44
N SER A 299 -2.77 21.01 -7.86
CA SER A 299 -1.70 20.28 -8.54
C SER A 299 -2.25 19.41 -9.66
N VAL A 300 -1.48 19.34 -10.75
CA VAL A 300 -1.64 18.37 -11.84
C VAL A 300 -0.42 17.48 -11.81
N ILE A 301 -0.65 16.17 -11.66
CA ILE A 301 0.39 15.15 -11.69
C ILE A 301 0.21 14.37 -12.98
N THR A 302 1.24 14.33 -13.82
CA THR A 302 1.17 13.65 -15.10
C THR A 302 2.18 12.50 -15.13
N ASP A 303 1.70 11.29 -15.39
CA ASP A 303 2.56 10.15 -15.70
C ASP A 303 3.07 10.31 -17.14
N ASN A 304 4.19 10.99 -17.27
CA ASN A 304 4.87 11.20 -18.56
C ASN A 304 5.80 10.04 -18.92
N ASN A 305 5.85 8.99 -18.10
CA ASN A 305 6.73 7.85 -18.37
C ASN A 305 6.24 7.11 -19.61
N PRO A 306 7.08 7.03 -20.65
CA PRO A 306 6.69 6.35 -21.87
C PRO A 306 6.35 4.88 -21.61
N ARG A 307 5.29 4.39 -22.23
CA ARG A 307 4.86 2.99 -22.11
C ARG A 307 5.86 2.08 -22.81
N MET A 308 6.10 0.93 -22.21
CA MET A 308 6.81 -0.19 -22.79
C MET A 308 6.02 -1.47 -22.64
N SER A 309 6.35 -2.46 -23.43
CA SER A 309 5.70 -3.76 -23.38
C SER A 309 6.69 -4.90 -23.50
N VAL A 310 6.43 -5.96 -22.75
CA VAL A 310 7.22 -7.19 -22.77
C VAL A 310 6.33 -8.41 -22.95
N MET A 311 6.87 -9.44 -23.57
CA MET A 311 6.17 -10.72 -23.74
C MET A 311 7.06 -11.89 -23.29
N SER A 312 6.48 -12.89 -22.61
CA SER A 312 7.08 -14.20 -22.36
C SER A 312 6.38 -15.23 -23.20
N PHE A 313 7.11 -16.06 -23.94
CA PHE A 313 6.48 -17.06 -24.79
C PHE A 313 7.35 -18.31 -24.95
N ASN A 314 6.98 -19.40 -24.28
CA ASN A 314 7.49 -20.73 -24.59
C ASN A 314 6.81 -21.23 -25.86
N ILE A 315 7.57 -21.41 -26.95
CA ILE A 315 7.03 -21.71 -28.28
C ILE A 315 7.04 -23.21 -28.61
N LEU A 316 7.41 -24.07 -27.65
CA LEU A 316 7.60 -25.51 -27.82
C LEU A 316 8.61 -25.86 -28.92
N CYS A 317 9.73 -26.41 -28.54
CA CYS A 317 10.91 -26.65 -29.40
C CYS A 317 10.62 -27.42 -30.68
N THR A 318 9.64 -28.32 -30.67
CA THR A 318 9.29 -29.13 -31.84
C THR A 318 8.32 -28.36 -32.73
N LEU A 319 8.70 -28.17 -33.98
CA LEU A 319 7.77 -27.68 -35.02
C LEU A 319 6.78 -28.77 -35.43
N ASN A 320 7.11 -30.03 -35.08
CA ASN A 320 6.40 -31.22 -35.56
C ASN A 320 6.18 -31.15 -37.10
N ASP A 321 5.19 -31.84 -37.60
CA ASP A 321 4.82 -31.83 -39.00
C ASP A 321 3.81 -30.72 -39.35
N ASP A 322 3.62 -29.72 -38.44
CA ASP A 322 2.69 -28.61 -38.65
C ASP A 322 3.40 -27.26 -38.76
N PRO A 323 3.79 -26.84 -39.98
CA PRO A 323 4.38 -25.53 -40.21
C PRO A 323 3.48 -24.35 -39.86
N SER A 324 2.13 -24.56 -39.79
CA SER A 324 1.20 -23.48 -39.46
C SER A 324 1.35 -22.94 -38.03
N ARG A 325 1.95 -23.72 -37.12
CA ARG A 325 2.32 -23.25 -35.78
C ARG A 325 3.25 -22.06 -35.81
N ALA A 326 4.23 -22.07 -36.72
CA ALA A 326 5.17 -20.96 -36.86
C ALA A 326 4.46 -19.67 -37.26
N ASP A 327 3.51 -19.75 -38.19
CA ASP A 327 2.68 -18.60 -38.58
C ASP A 327 1.86 -18.07 -37.44
N LEU A 328 1.32 -18.93 -36.57
CA LEU A 328 0.54 -18.54 -35.41
C LEU A 328 1.41 -17.87 -34.33
N VAL A 329 2.60 -18.40 -34.04
CA VAL A 329 3.56 -17.74 -33.12
C VAL A 329 3.91 -16.34 -33.62
N VAL A 330 4.24 -16.20 -34.91
CA VAL A 330 4.53 -14.89 -35.52
C VAL A 330 3.33 -13.95 -35.45
N LYS A 331 2.12 -14.44 -35.73
CA LYS A 331 0.87 -13.64 -35.61
C LYS A 331 0.64 -13.16 -34.18
N THR A 332 0.86 -14.00 -33.17
CA THR A 332 0.73 -13.62 -31.76
C THR A 332 1.65 -12.44 -31.44
N VAL A 333 2.92 -12.50 -31.82
CA VAL A 333 3.87 -11.40 -31.61
C VAL A 333 3.47 -10.15 -32.37
N ARG A 334 3.11 -10.30 -33.67
CA ARG A 334 2.73 -9.15 -34.52
C ARG A 334 1.41 -8.49 -34.09
N ALA A 335 0.50 -9.23 -33.46
CA ALA A 335 -0.75 -8.68 -32.94
C ALA A 335 -0.53 -7.69 -31.79
N ARG A 336 0.47 -7.94 -30.95
CA ARG A 336 0.81 -7.08 -29.79
C ARG A 336 1.99 -6.16 -30.05
N MET A 337 2.89 -6.52 -30.95
CA MET A 337 4.12 -5.77 -31.24
C MET A 337 4.89 -5.34 -29.99
N PRO A 338 5.17 -6.27 -29.03
CA PRO A 338 5.85 -5.93 -27.80
C PRO A 338 7.23 -5.33 -28.07
N ASP A 339 7.68 -4.41 -27.18
CA ASP A 339 9.01 -3.81 -27.30
C ASP A 339 10.10 -4.87 -27.18
N SER A 340 9.89 -5.90 -26.34
CA SER A 340 10.75 -7.08 -26.28
C SER A 340 9.99 -8.36 -25.97
N VAL A 341 10.49 -9.50 -26.50
CA VAL A 341 9.93 -10.84 -26.30
C VAL A 341 11.00 -11.78 -25.78
N GLY A 342 10.76 -12.37 -24.61
CA GLY A 342 11.53 -13.51 -24.13
C GLY A 342 10.92 -14.81 -24.64
N PHE A 343 11.56 -15.43 -25.62
CA PHE A 343 11.18 -16.75 -26.12
C PHE A 343 11.93 -17.85 -25.38
N GLN A 344 11.24 -18.94 -25.06
CA GLN A 344 11.85 -20.17 -24.54
C GLN A 344 11.73 -21.29 -25.58
N GLU A 345 12.65 -22.25 -25.50
CA GLU A 345 12.75 -23.40 -26.39
C GLU A 345 13.09 -23.09 -27.85
N VAL A 346 13.78 -21.99 -28.10
CA VAL A 346 14.16 -21.59 -29.47
C VAL A 346 15.28 -22.46 -30.00
N THR A 347 14.93 -23.46 -30.81
CA THR A 347 15.90 -24.24 -31.59
C THR A 347 16.53 -23.42 -32.74
N THR A 348 17.56 -23.92 -33.37
CA THR A 348 18.13 -23.23 -34.56
C THR A 348 17.09 -23.09 -35.67
N GLN A 349 16.25 -24.11 -35.89
CA GLN A 349 15.16 -24.04 -36.88
C GLN A 349 14.14 -22.96 -36.54
N TRP A 350 13.73 -22.86 -35.26
CA TRP A 350 12.83 -21.80 -34.79
C TRP A 350 13.47 -20.42 -34.96
N LEU A 351 14.75 -20.29 -34.63
CA LEU A 351 15.46 -19.02 -34.80
C LEU A 351 15.47 -18.54 -36.25
N ASP A 352 15.76 -19.44 -37.20
CA ASP A 352 15.77 -19.12 -38.65
C ASP A 352 14.39 -18.61 -39.10
N ILE A 353 13.30 -19.20 -38.59
CA ILE A 353 11.94 -18.75 -38.90
C ILE A 353 11.67 -17.38 -38.26
N LEU A 354 11.93 -17.22 -36.97
CA LEU A 354 11.65 -15.96 -36.25
C LEU A 354 12.45 -14.81 -36.84
N VAL A 355 13.72 -15.02 -37.20
CA VAL A 355 14.56 -14.00 -37.85
C VAL A 355 14.02 -13.65 -39.26
N ARG A 356 13.56 -14.63 -40.01
CA ARG A 356 12.99 -14.38 -41.34
C ARG A 356 11.69 -13.60 -41.26
N GLU A 357 10.82 -13.98 -40.31
CA GLU A 357 9.44 -13.45 -40.24
C GLU A 357 9.31 -12.18 -39.37
N LEU A 358 10.19 -11.95 -38.39
CA LEU A 358 10.17 -10.79 -37.51
C LEU A 358 11.33 -9.82 -37.72
N GLY A 359 12.37 -10.22 -38.48
CA GLY A 359 13.60 -9.47 -38.62
C GLY A 359 13.46 -8.14 -39.37
N ASP A 360 12.31 -7.84 -39.96
CA ASP A 360 11.99 -6.50 -40.48
C ASP A 360 11.88 -5.45 -39.33
N VAL A 361 11.44 -5.86 -38.14
CA VAL A 361 11.21 -4.99 -36.98
C VAL A 361 12.12 -5.30 -35.80
N TYR A 362 12.34 -6.60 -35.53
CA TYR A 362 13.08 -7.09 -34.37
C TYR A 362 14.52 -7.43 -34.71
N ASP A 363 15.40 -7.23 -33.74
CA ASP A 363 16.69 -7.89 -33.62
C ASP A 363 16.66 -8.82 -32.42
N TRP A 364 17.71 -9.61 -32.18
CA TRP A 364 17.67 -10.61 -31.10
C TRP A 364 19.03 -10.85 -30.46
N VAL A 365 19.02 -11.41 -29.23
CA VAL A 365 20.19 -11.88 -28.47
C VAL A 365 19.90 -13.19 -27.76
N GLY A 366 20.95 -13.91 -27.39
CA GLY A 366 20.88 -15.17 -26.62
C GLY A 366 21.72 -16.28 -27.25
N GLU A 367 22.40 -17.04 -26.39
CA GLU A 367 23.27 -18.13 -26.81
C GLU A 367 22.58 -19.49 -26.64
N ILE A 368 23.16 -20.51 -27.26
CA ILE A 368 22.72 -21.91 -27.14
C ILE A 368 23.03 -22.43 -25.72
N ASN A 369 22.07 -23.09 -25.08
CA ASN A 369 22.23 -23.69 -23.76
C ASN A 369 23.21 -24.86 -23.75
N ASP A 370 23.16 -25.73 -24.78
CA ASP A 370 24.00 -26.91 -24.94
C ASP A 370 24.33 -27.18 -26.41
N PRO A 371 25.49 -26.72 -26.89
CA PRO A 371 25.89 -26.90 -28.30
C PRO A 371 26.01 -28.36 -28.77
N GLY A 372 26.19 -29.29 -27.82
CA GLY A 372 26.30 -30.73 -28.12
C GLY A 372 25.00 -31.50 -27.93
N GLY A 373 23.93 -30.84 -27.48
CA GLY A 373 22.68 -31.46 -27.10
C GLY A 373 21.44 -30.85 -27.73
N GLN A 374 20.55 -30.28 -26.93
CA GLN A 374 19.23 -29.79 -27.35
C GLN A 374 19.27 -28.53 -28.23
N ASN A 375 20.34 -27.75 -28.19
CA ASN A 375 20.51 -26.54 -28.98
C ASN A 375 19.41 -25.47 -28.78
N TRP A 376 18.86 -25.36 -27.55
CA TRP A 376 17.84 -24.37 -27.24
C TRP A 376 18.45 -23.05 -26.82
N ARG A 377 17.69 -21.98 -27.05
CA ARG A 377 17.99 -20.64 -26.55
C ARG A 377 16.81 -20.12 -25.72
N ASN A 378 17.13 -19.30 -24.77
CA ASN A 378 16.17 -18.36 -24.18
C ASN A 378 16.42 -17.00 -24.84
N ALA A 379 15.98 -16.89 -26.10
CA ALA A 379 16.24 -15.72 -26.92
C ALA A 379 15.41 -14.52 -26.46
N ILE A 380 15.99 -13.31 -26.54
CA ILE A 380 15.25 -12.06 -26.38
C ILE A 380 15.23 -11.37 -27.73
N PHE A 381 14.04 -11.21 -28.31
CA PHE A 381 13.80 -10.38 -29.49
C PHE A 381 13.39 -9.00 -29.03
N TYR A 382 13.89 -7.95 -29.67
CA TYR A 382 13.61 -6.57 -29.29
C TYR A 382 13.40 -5.68 -30.52
N ARG A 383 12.50 -4.71 -30.42
CA ARG A 383 12.19 -3.74 -31.46
C ARG A 383 13.34 -2.73 -31.61
N ARG A 384 13.95 -2.66 -32.82
CA ARG A 384 15.02 -1.72 -33.11
C ARG A 384 14.60 -0.25 -33.10
N ASP A 385 13.32 0.02 -33.35
CA ASP A 385 12.75 1.37 -33.32
C ASP A 385 12.35 1.84 -31.92
N ARG A 386 12.43 0.95 -30.91
CA ARG A 386 12.05 1.23 -29.51
C ARG A 386 13.21 1.11 -28.54
N LEU A 387 14.13 0.20 -28.82
CA LEU A 387 15.19 -0.20 -27.89
C LEU A 387 16.56 -0.19 -28.57
N GLU A 388 17.55 0.39 -27.89
CA GLU A 388 18.96 0.28 -28.17
C GLU A 388 19.57 -0.77 -27.25
N LEU A 389 20.22 -1.81 -27.82
CA LEU A 389 20.93 -2.81 -27.02
C LEU A 389 22.28 -2.25 -26.57
N ILE A 390 22.49 -2.14 -25.28
CA ILE A 390 23.75 -1.67 -24.67
C ILE A 390 24.71 -2.84 -24.44
N SER A 391 24.20 -3.94 -23.87
CA SER A 391 24.99 -5.15 -23.64
C SER A 391 24.09 -6.37 -23.50
N THR A 392 24.68 -7.55 -23.67
CA THR A 392 24.00 -8.83 -23.44
C THR A 392 24.97 -9.86 -22.90
N GLU A 393 24.45 -10.79 -22.11
CA GLU A 393 25.15 -11.97 -21.66
C GLU A 393 24.21 -13.16 -21.50
N THR A 394 24.73 -14.37 -21.67
CA THR A 394 24.04 -15.61 -21.34
C THR A 394 24.81 -16.34 -20.24
N ARG A 395 24.10 -16.80 -19.22
CA ARG A 395 24.67 -17.53 -18.07
C ARG A 395 23.92 -18.80 -17.79
N TRP A 396 24.65 -19.82 -17.32
CA TRP A 396 24.09 -21.11 -16.95
C TRP A 396 23.56 -21.09 -15.50
N LEU A 397 22.41 -21.70 -15.30
CA LEU A 397 21.79 -21.85 -13.97
C LEU A 397 22.46 -23.02 -13.21
N SER A 398 23.71 -22.81 -12.87
CA SER A 398 24.61 -23.80 -12.28
C SER A 398 25.51 -23.19 -11.21
N ALA A 399 26.34 -23.99 -10.56
CA ALA A 399 27.35 -23.51 -9.62
C ALA A 399 28.45 -22.66 -10.28
N THR A 400 28.60 -22.73 -11.60
CA THR A 400 29.56 -21.96 -12.39
C THR A 400 28.86 -21.21 -13.54
N PRO A 401 28.08 -20.14 -13.26
CA PRO A 401 27.21 -19.52 -14.25
C PRO A 401 27.90 -18.97 -15.50
N SER A 402 29.18 -18.62 -15.43
CA SER A 402 29.96 -18.10 -16.54
C SER A 402 30.58 -19.20 -17.44
N LYS A 403 30.28 -20.46 -17.18
CA LYS A 403 30.82 -21.58 -17.95
C LYS A 403 29.70 -22.52 -18.35
N HIS A 404 29.82 -23.14 -19.53
CA HIS A 404 28.93 -24.21 -19.96
C HIS A 404 28.92 -25.32 -18.92
N SER A 405 27.85 -25.38 -18.13
CA SER A 405 27.71 -26.30 -16.98
C SER A 405 26.24 -26.44 -16.59
N LYS A 406 25.93 -27.52 -15.90
CA LYS A 406 24.62 -27.73 -15.28
C LYS A 406 24.78 -28.30 -13.86
N LEU A 407 23.71 -28.26 -13.08
CA LEU A 407 23.64 -28.92 -11.79
C LEU A 407 23.51 -30.44 -12.00
N ASP A 408 24.03 -31.25 -11.07
CA ASP A 408 23.87 -32.70 -11.12
C ASP A 408 22.39 -33.12 -11.04
N SER A 409 21.57 -32.32 -10.33
CA SER A 409 20.13 -32.51 -10.24
C SER A 409 19.35 -32.01 -11.48
N SER A 410 19.99 -31.29 -12.40
CA SER A 410 19.34 -30.75 -13.57
C SER A 410 19.25 -31.79 -14.69
N SER A 411 18.06 -31.95 -15.26
CA SER A 411 17.86 -32.82 -16.42
C SER A 411 18.53 -32.25 -17.66
N GLN A 412 18.60 -30.93 -17.78
CA GLN A 412 19.08 -30.20 -18.95
C GLN A 412 20.01 -29.05 -18.55
N TYR A 413 20.76 -28.54 -19.53
CA TYR A 413 21.47 -27.27 -19.38
C TYR A 413 20.45 -26.14 -19.40
N ARG A 414 20.28 -25.45 -18.26
CA ARG A 414 19.37 -24.31 -18.13
C ARG A 414 20.17 -23.03 -18.06
N ILE A 415 19.69 -22.00 -18.74
CA ILE A 415 20.34 -20.71 -18.87
C ILE A 415 19.36 -19.57 -18.59
N PHE A 416 19.89 -18.40 -18.35
CA PHE A 416 19.18 -17.16 -18.58
C PHE A 416 19.97 -16.27 -19.54
N THR A 417 19.26 -15.51 -20.36
CA THR A 417 19.79 -14.44 -21.19
C THR A 417 19.45 -13.12 -20.52
N LEU A 418 20.43 -12.23 -20.39
CA LEU A 418 20.27 -10.88 -19.88
C LEU A 418 20.60 -9.89 -20.99
N ALA A 419 19.71 -8.96 -21.25
CA ALA A 419 19.91 -7.85 -22.18
C ALA A 419 19.73 -6.54 -21.43
N HIS A 420 20.69 -5.61 -21.58
CA HIS A 420 20.60 -4.24 -21.10
C HIS A 420 20.13 -3.35 -22.25
N PHE A 421 19.00 -2.72 -22.07
CA PHE A 421 18.39 -1.84 -23.07
C PHE A 421 18.33 -0.40 -22.60
N ARG A 422 18.54 0.52 -23.54
CA ARG A 422 18.16 1.93 -23.45
C ARG A 422 16.92 2.15 -24.31
N ARG A 423 15.94 2.81 -23.77
CA ARG A 423 14.73 3.20 -24.50
C ARG A 423 15.01 4.41 -25.39
N ILE A 424 14.65 4.32 -26.67
CA ILE A 424 14.86 5.39 -27.66
C ILE A 424 13.96 6.60 -27.39
N ASP A 425 12.79 6.38 -26.78
CA ASP A 425 11.82 7.43 -26.43
C ASP A 425 12.19 8.23 -25.15
N GLY A 426 13.36 7.98 -24.58
CA GLY A 426 13.81 8.66 -23.36
C GLY A 426 13.25 8.08 -22.06
N GLY A 427 12.53 6.96 -22.09
CA GLY A 427 11.93 6.31 -20.93
C GLY A 427 12.91 5.52 -20.07
N GLY A 428 14.21 5.83 -20.10
CA GLY A 428 15.22 5.24 -19.22
C GLY A 428 15.89 3.98 -19.78
N GLU A 429 16.62 3.31 -18.90
CA GLU A 429 17.33 2.06 -19.18
C GLU A 429 16.81 0.96 -18.26
N TYR A 430 16.82 -0.29 -18.73
CA TYR A 430 16.39 -1.44 -17.94
C TYR A 430 17.05 -2.73 -18.42
N TYR A 431 16.98 -3.77 -17.59
CA TYR A 431 17.38 -5.11 -17.99
C TYR A 431 16.16 -5.97 -18.32
N HIS A 432 16.23 -6.70 -19.44
CA HIS A 432 15.33 -7.82 -19.71
C HIS A 432 16.10 -9.13 -19.52
N VAL A 433 15.61 -9.96 -18.61
CA VAL A 433 16.14 -11.29 -18.31
C VAL A 433 15.14 -12.33 -18.77
N ASN A 434 15.57 -13.29 -19.58
CA ASN A 434 14.71 -14.37 -20.06
C ASN A 434 15.27 -15.73 -19.66
N THR A 435 14.44 -16.59 -19.09
CA THR A 435 14.87 -17.89 -18.53
C THR A 435 13.90 -19.03 -18.80
N HIS A 436 14.35 -20.26 -18.60
CA HIS A 436 13.53 -21.46 -18.57
C HIS A 436 14.12 -22.40 -17.52
N LEU A 437 13.42 -22.58 -16.39
CA LEU A 437 13.87 -23.42 -15.29
C LEU A 437 13.66 -24.90 -15.58
N ASP A 438 14.34 -25.75 -14.83
CA ASP A 438 14.19 -27.19 -14.97
C ASP A 438 12.84 -27.68 -14.41
N TYR A 439 12.26 -28.67 -15.05
CA TYR A 439 11.06 -29.35 -14.54
C TYR A 439 11.38 -30.30 -13.37
N ASN A 440 12.68 -30.63 -13.14
CA ASN A 440 13.09 -31.45 -12.00
C ASN A 440 13.06 -30.59 -10.72
N ASP A 441 12.28 -31.04 -9.77
CA ASP A 441 12.04 -30.36 -8.49
C ASP A 441 13.34 -30.06 -7.72
N ALA A 442 14.28 -31.01 -7.70
CA ALA A 442 15.56 -30.84 -7.01
C ALA A 442 16.49 -29.79 -7.63
N ALA A 443 16.27 -29.42 -8.90
CA ALA A 443 17.08 -28.43 -9.61
C ALA A 443 16.54 -27.00 -9.44
N ARG A 444 15.22 -26.81 -9.26
CA ARG A 444 14.57 -25.50 -9.28
C ARG A 444 15.11 -24.53 -8.22
N LYS A 445 15.15 -24.93 -6.97
CA LYS A 445 15.63 -24.06 -5.88
C LYS A 445 17.06 -23.58 -6.08
N PRO A 446 18.05 -24.42 -6.40
CA PRO A 446 19.38 -23.96 -6.76
C PRO A 446 19.40 -23.01 -7.97
N GLN A 447 18.60 -23.28 -9.01
CA GLN A 447 18.51 -22.44 -10.20
C GLN A 447 17.93 -21.07 -9.89
N ILE A 448 16.86 -21.01 -9.09
CA ILE A 448 16.27 -19.75 -8.61
C ILE A 448 17.30 -18.93 -7.81
N ASN A 449 18.06 -19.57 -6.94
CA ASN A 449 19.10 -18.89 -6.17
C ASN A 449 20.18 -18.28 -7.07
N VAL A 450 20.60 -18.98 -8.14
CA VAL A 450 21.57 -18.43 -9.12
C VAL A 450 20.96 -17.23 -9.83
N LEU A 451 19.71 -17.33 -10.30
CA LEU A 451 19.00 -16.25 -10.95
C LEU A 451 18.84 -15.04 -10.02
N ARG A 452 18.30 -15.24 -8.84
CA ARG A 452 18.13 -14.15 -7.85
C ARG A 452 19.44 -13.46 -7.46
N ASN A 453 20.52 -14.24 -7.29
CA ASN A 453 21.85 -13.67 -7.04
C ASN A 453 22.36 -12.81 -8.21
N ALA A 454 21.94 -13.11 -9.43
CA ALA A 454 22.25 -12.26 -10.59
C ALA A 454 21.37 -11.00 -10.57
N LEU A 455 20.07 -11.11 -10.32
CA LEU A 455 19.13 -9.98 -10.25
C LEU A 455 19.52 -8.99 -9.14
N ALA A 456 19.91 -9.47 -7.96
CA ALA A 456 20.31 -8.64 -6.83
C ALA A 456 21.57 -7.77 -7.08
N ARG A 457 22.28 -7.97 -8.19
CA ARG A 457 23.45 -7.18 -8.60
C ARG A 457 23.14 -6.16 -9.69
N LEU A 458 21.89 -6.14 -10.17
CA LEU A 458 21.47 -5.18 -11.17
C LEU A 458 21.18 -3.84 -10.48
N GLU A 459 21.70 -2.77 -11.05
CA GLU A 459 21.57 -1.41 -10.52
C GLU A 459 20.44 -0.62 -11.21
N LEU A 460 19.84 -1.17 -12.25
CA LEU A 460 18.74 -0.58 -13.01
C LEU A 460 17.48 -1.45 -12.86
N PRO A 461 16.30 -0.89 -13.13
CA PRO A 461 15.06 -1.66 -13.20
C PRO A 461 15.20 -2.90 -14.09
N PHE A 462 14.54 -3.98 -13.73
CA PHE A 462 14.56 -5.20 -14.53
C PHE A 462 13.19 -5.84 -14.71
N VAL A 463 13.00 -6.49 -15.84
CA VAL A 463 11.91 -7.42 -16.11
C VAL A 463 12.48 -8.82 -16.31
N VAL A 464 11.79 -9.84 -15.82
CA VAL A 464 12.18 -11.25 -15.97
C VAL A 464 11.02 -12.00 -16.60
N THR A 465 11.22 -12.52 -17.80
CA THR A 465 10.28 -13.39 -18.49
C THR A 465 10.74 -14.85 -18.43
N GLY A 466 9.82 -15.79 -18.47
CA GLY A 466 10.23 -17.18 -18.56
C GLY A 466 9.14 -18.19 -18.24
N ASP A 467 9.46 -19.44 -18.61
CA ASP A 467 8.82 -20.63 -18.10
C ASP A 467 9.58 -21.10 -16.85
N PHE A 468 8.93 -21.00 -15.71
CA PHE A 468 9.55 -21.31 -14.42
C PHE A 468 9.26 -22.71 -13.93
N ASN A 469 8.42 -23.47 -14.65
CA ASN A 469 8.08 -24.84 -14.33
C ASN A 469 7.56 -25.06 -12.89
N PHE A 470 6.96 -24.03 -12.26
CA PHE A 470 6.31 -24.10 -10.96
C PHE A 470 5.03 -23.24 -10.91
N THR A 471 4.11 -23.62 -10.04
CA THR A 471 2.82 -22.91 -9.87
C THR A 471 2.87 -21.85 -8.78
N PRO A 472 1.93 -20.88 -8.74
CA PRO A 472 1.87 -19.85 -7.71
C PRO A 472 1.74 -20.36 -6.28
N SER A 473 1.23 -21.59 -6.09
CA SER A 473 1.08 -22.20 -4.76
C SER A 473 2.37 -22.82 -4.22
N SER A 474 3.41 -22.96 -5.06
CA SER A 474 4.66 -23.63 -4.69
C SER A 474 5.56 -22.77 -3.77
N GLU A 475 6.47 -23.41 -3.06
CA GLU A 475 7.52 -22.71 -2.31
C GLU A 475 8.47 -21.93 -3.24
N TYR A 476 8.65 -22.38 -4.47
CA TYR A 476 9.51 -21.75 -5.47
C TYR A 476 8.99 -20.38 -5.93
N TYR A 477 7.66 -20.23 -6.02
CA TYR A 477 7.04 -18.94 -6.29
C TYR A 477 7.38 -17.94 -5.19
N ARG A 478 7.20 -18.32 -3.92
CA ARG A 478 7.56 -17.48 -2.77
C ARG A 478 9.05 -17.18 -2.72
N LEU A 479 9.91 -18.11 -3.11
CA LEU A 479 11.34 -17.89 -3.21
C LEU A 479 11.68 -16.88 -4.31
N MET A 480 11.00 -16.97 -5.48
CA MET A 480 11.23 -16.05 -6.60
C MET A 480 10.72 -14.64 -6.29
N THR A 481 9.55 -14.52 -5.68
CA THR A 481 8.92 -13.24 -5.31
C THR A 481 9.34 -12.73 -3.92
N ALA A 482 10.39 -13.29 -3.34
CA ALA A 482 10.97 -12.71 -2.12
C ALA A 482 11.58 -11.34 -2.45
N GLU A 483 11.90 -10.58 -1.41
CA GLU A 483 12.46 -9.22 -1.40
C GLU A 483 13.07 -8.73 -2.74
N GLY A 484 12.57 -7.61 -3.24
CA GLY A 484 13.06 -6.95 -4.46
C GLY A 484 12.51 -7.49 -5.80
N VAL A 485 11.63 -8.50 -5.80
CA VAL A 485 11.03 -9.06 -7.01
C VAL A 485 9.52 -9.22 -6.85
N ALA A 486 8.75 -8.61 -7.73
CA ALA A 486 7.29 -8.69 -7.76
C ALA A 486 6.78 -9.40 -9.02
N ASP A 487 5.67 -10.12 -8.90
CA ASP A 487 4.96 -10.67 -10.06
C ASP A 487 4.11 -9.56 -10.69
N ALA A 488 4.39 -9.21 -11.94
CA ALA A 488 3.69 -8.18 -12.69
C ALA A 488 2.17 -8.40 -12.73
N LYS A 489 1.72 -9.66 -12.74
CA LYS A 489 0.31 -10.04 -12.70
C LYS A 489 -0.44 -9.38 -11.54
N TYR A 490 0.16 -9.30 -10.37
CA TYR A 490 -0.50 -8.79 -9.16
C TYR A 490 -0.25 -7.29 -8.90
N LEU A 491 0.49 -6.63 -9.79
CA LEU A 491 0.72 -5.17 -9.74
C LEU A 491 -0.31 -4.38 -10.56
N THR A 492 -1.23 -5.06 -11.25
CA THR A 492 -2.29 -4.42 -12.04
C THR A 492 -3.65 -5.08 -11.76
N PRO A 493 -4.74 -4.29 -11.70
CA PRO A 493 -6.10 -4.83 -11.68
C PRO A 493 -6.54 -5.36 -13.05
N ASP A 494 -5.98 -4.80 -14.13
CA ASP A 494 -6.31 -5.15 -15.51
C ASP A 494 -5.47 -6.35 -15.95
N ARG A 495 -5.86 -7.53 -15.45
CA ARG A 495 -5.15 -8.79 -15.65
C ARG A 495 -6.08 -9.93 -15.99
N ASP A 496 -5.55 -10.87 -16.75
CA ASP A 496 -6.19 -12.15 -16.99
C ASP A 496 -5.85 -13.15 -15.88
N ASP A 497 -6.87 -13.88 -15.42
CA ASP A 497 -6.73 -14.94 -14.42
C ASP A 497 -6.92 -16.33 -15.08
N VAL A 498 -6.21 -16.56 -16.18
CA VAL A 498 -6.21 -17.82 -16.94
C VAL A 498 -4.86 -18.53 -16.85
N ASN A 499 -4.85 -19.81 -17.14
CA ASN A 499 -3.64 -20.63 -17.13
C ASN A 499 -2.73 -20.30 -18.32
N THR A 500 -1.42 -20.35 -18.11
CA THR A 500 -0.42 -20.13 -19.16
C THR A 500 0.01 -21.40 -19.86
N CYS A 501 -0.15 -22.57 -19.20
CA CYS A 501 0.12 -23.89 -19.78
C CYS A 501 -0.96 -24.87 -19.32
N GLU A 502 -1.66 -25.56 -20.25
CA GLU A 502 -2.74 -26.52 -19.97
C GLU A 502 -3.64 -26.08 -18.80
N VAL A 503 -3.43 -26.67 -17.60
CA VAL A 503 -4.22 -26.40 -16.38
C VAL A 503 -3.44 -25.61 -15.32
N ASN A 504 -2.26 -25.08 -15.66
CA ASN A 504 -1.36 -24.44 -14.70
C ASN A 504 -0.92 -23.05 -15.17
N ILE A 505 -0.53 -22.20 -14.20
CA ILE A 505 0.26 -21.00 -14.42
C ILE A 505 1.70 -21.35 -14.10
N ILE A 506 2.59 -21.34 -15.10
CA ILE A 506 4.02 -21.63 -14.96
C ILE A 506 4.91 -20.66 -15.71
N ASP A 507 4.30 -19.81 -16.56
CA ASP A 507 4.96 -18.73 -17.27
C ASP A 507 4.67 -17.41 -16.56
N TYR A 508 5.71 -16.62 -16.34
CA TYR A 508 5.62 -15.39 -15.56
C TYR A 508 6.35 -14.23 -16.22
N CYS A 509 5.91 -13.03 -15.86
CA CYS A 509 6.67 -11.81 -15.98
C CYS A 509 6.86 -11.24 -14.57
N TYR A 510 8.09 -11.26 -14.06
CA TYR A 510 8.47 -10.59 -12.83
C TYR A 510 9.14 -9.25 -13.12
N VAL A 511 9.07 -8.34 -12.17
CA VAL A 511 9.70 -7.01 -12.25
C VAL A 511 10.45 -6.70 -10.95
N SER A 512 11.44 -5.82 -11.00
CA SER A 512 12.01 -5.23 -9.79
C SER A 512 10.94 -4.45 -9.03
N GLU A 513 10.83 -4.73 -7.73
CA GLU A 513 9.79 -4.17 -6.87
C GLU A 513 9.96 -2.65 -6.71
N GLY A 514 8.90 -1.90 -6.96
CA GLY A 514 8.88 -0.45 -6.83
C GLY A 514 9.38 0.33 -8.06
N ASP A 515 9.96 -0.32 -9.07
CA ASP A 515 10.53 0.35 -10.23
C ASP A 515 9.57 0.49 -11.42
N PHE A 516 8.42 -0.18 -11.37
CA PHE A 516 7.48 -0.21 -12.50
C PHE A 516 6.04 0.09 -12.09
N ASN A 517 5.36 0.86 -12.92
CA ASN A 517 3.90 0.94 -12.96
C ASN A 517 3.38 -0.06 -14.01
N VAL A 518 2.84 -1.19 -13.56
CA VAL A 518 2.27 -2.21 -14.45
C VAL A 518 0.83 -1.83 -14.78
N ARG A 519 0.54 -1.67 -16.07
CA ARG A 519 -0.76 -1.21 -16.58
C ARG A 519 -1.68 -2.36 -16.99
N LEU A 520 -1.11 -3.38 -17.62
CA LEU A 520 -1.86 -4.46 -18.26
C LEU A 520 -1.10 -5.77 -18.14
N TYR A 521 -1.81 -6.86 -17.85
CA TYR A 521 -1.30 -8.22 -17.92
C TYR A 521 -2.28 -9.10 -18.68
N ARG A 522 -1.86 -9.66 -19.81
CA ARG A 522 -2.70 -10.53 -20.65
C ARG A 522 -2.05 -11.88 -20.87
N VAL A 523 -2.87 -12.89 -21.00
CA VAL A 523 -2.49 -14.22 -21.46
C VAL A 523 -3.16 -14.45 -22.80
N GLU A 524 -2.36 -14.60 -23.86
CA GLU A 524 -2.84 -14.69 -25.24
C GLU A 524 -3.39 -16.10 -25.52
N ASP A 525 -4.70 -16.23 -25.55
CA ASP A 525 -5.39 -17.51 -25.73
C ASP A 525 -6.15 -17.63 -27.07
N GLU A 526 -6.22 -16.56 -27.86
CA GLU A 526 -6.94 -16.55 -29.14
C GLU A 526 -6.25 -17.43 -30.21
N LEU A 527 -4.93 -17.61 -30.11
CA LEU A 527 -4.14 -18.40 -31.06
C LEU A 527 -3.41 -19.52 -30.32
N ILE A 528 -3.95 -20.74 -30.36
CA ILE A 528 -3.31 -21.92 -29.78
C ILE A 528 -2.21 -22.42 -30.74
N CYS A 529 -0.96 -22.05 -30.46
CA CYS A 529 0.20 -22.39 -31.30
C CYS A 529 1.34 -23.07 -30.55
N SER A 530 1.20 -23.24 -29.25
CA SER A 530 2.11 -23.94 -28.34
C SER A 530 1.28 -24.65 -27.29
N ASP A 531 1.88 -25.52 -26.48
CA ASP A 531 1.31 -26.01 -25.23
C ASP A 531 1.35 -24.94 -24.13
N HIS A 532 2.01 -23.80 -24.40
CA HIS A 532 1.99 -22.60 -23.60
C HIS A 532 1.29 -21.43 -24.31
N ARG A 533 0.78 -20.51 -23.52
CA ARG A 533 0.22 -19.22 -23.93
C ARG A 533 1.21 -18.12 -23.66
N ALA A 534 1.31 -17.16 -24.58
CA ALA A 534 2.15 -15.99 -24.36
C ALA A 534 1.59 -15.11 -23.25
N VAL A 535 2.47 -14.65 -22.36
CA VAL A 535 2.17 -13.64 -21.35
C VAL A 535 2.61 -12.28 -21.87
N TYR A 536 1.71 -11.32 -21.99
CA TYR A 536 1.98 -9.96 -22.45
C TYR A 536 1.73 -8.95 -21.33
N VAL A 537 2.67 -8.04 -21.13
CA VAL A 537 2.62 -7.03 -20.06
C VAL A 537 2.94 -5.64 -20.60
N GLU A 538 2.06 -4.68 -20.31
CA GLU A 538 2.35 -3.25 -20.50
C GLU A 538 2.73 -2.59 -19.19
N LEU A 539 3.81 -1.83 -19.21
CA LEU A 539 4.36 -1.18 -18.03
C LEU A 539 5.09 0.13 -18.40
N SER A 540 5.41 0.92 -17.39
CA SER A 540 6.33 2.05 -17.52
C SER A 540 7.32 2.03 -16.35
N ILE A 541 8.55 2.48 -16.60
CA ILE A 541 9.57 2.64 -15.56
C ILE A 541 9.18 3.85 -14.72
N LEU A 542 9.14 3.71 -13.40
CA LEU A 542 8.96 4.82 -12.48
C LEU A 542 10.26 5.60 -12.39
N SER A 543 10.21 6.91 -12.63
CA SER A 543 11.36 7.83 -12.60
C SER A 543 11.61 8.35 -11.18
#